data_f7eacd8f3743e4b9f1d44de9320959c8
#
_entry.id   f7eacd8f3743e4b9f1d44de9320959c8
#
_cell.length_a   1.000
_cell.length_b   1.000
_cell.length_c   1.000
_cell.angle_alpha   90.00
_cell.angle_beta   90.00
_cell.angle_gamma   90.00
#
_symmetry.space_group_name_H-M   'P 1'
#
loop_
_entity.id
_entity.type
_entity.pdbx_description
1 polymer ?
#
loop_
_entity_poly.entity_id
_entity_poly.type
_entity_poly.pdbx_seq_one_letter_code
_entity_poly.pdbx_strand_id
1 'polypeptide(L)'
;MEYCSNSTITLPNEYYEGISIYIDLNTLSEEPPELLKNTGITGNSILDKFCKDGNFSAFIGNEETDAIFSSFYHQPKEFQLAYWQIKVIELLLYLSKLSFDTEKRLSEYQSEQIEIVRNIHKYLLDNISQRITIDETARKYLINPTTLKSVFKAVYGTSIASHIKEHRMKMATHLLMETTKSIKEIAKEVGYESQSKFSKAFKEYYDVLPTEYRIFHSNKLK
;
A
#
# COMPACT_ATOMS: atom_id res chain seq x y z
N MET A 1 -10.75 -10.91 29.26
CA MET A 1 -9.29 -10.70 29.41
C MET A 1 -8.93 -9.59 28.44
N GLU A 2 -8.74 -8.37 28.94
CA GLU A 2 -8.33 -7.24 28.09
C GLU A 2 -6.85 -7.40 27.76
N TYR A 3 -6.53 -7.67 26.51
CA TYR A 3 -5.16 -7.59 26.02
C TYR A 3 -4.84 -6.12 25.73
N CYS A 4 -4.58 -5.34 26.76
CA CYS A 4 -3.96 -4.03 26.62
C CYS A 4 -2.46 -4.22 26.45
N SER A 5 -1.96 -4.14 25.22
CA SER A 5 -0.53 -4.01 25.00
C SER A 5 -0.18 -2.53 24.92
N ASN A 6 0.75 -2.08 25.73
CA ASN A 6 1.40 -0.79 25.57
C ASN A 6 2.40 -0.92 24.40
N SER A 7 1.98 -0.52 23.21
CA SER A 7 2.88 -0.43 22.06
C SER A 7 3.17 1.04 21.76
N THR A 8 4.44 1.35 21.56
CA THR A 8 4.87 2.68 21.11
C THR A 8 5.01 2.64 19.60
N ILE A 9 4.23 3.45 18.89
CA ILE A 9 4.36 3.64 17.44
C ILE A 9 5.26 4.85 17.22
N THR A 10 6.42 4.64 16.63
CA THR A 10 7.28 5.74 16.19
C THR A 10 6.92 6.09 14.74
N LEU A 11 6.41 7.29 14.54
CA LEU A 11 6.06 7.79 13.21
C LEU A 11 7.30 8.49 12.63
N PRO A 12 7.88 7.99 11.53
CA PRO A 12 9.08 8.57 10.93
C PRO A 12 8.83 9.94 10.27
N ASN A 13 7.57 10.24 9.94
CA ASN A 13 7.12 11.54 9.45
C ASN A 13 6.13 12.09 10.47
N GLU A 14 6.14 13.39 10.73
CA GLU A 14 5.26 14.07 11.70
C GLU A 14 3.75 13.97 11.38
N TYR A 15 3.39 13.26 10.32
CA TYR A 15 2.03 13.08 9.84
C TYR A 15 1.69 11.59 9.71
N TYR A 16 0.56 11.20 10.29
CA TYR A 16 -0.05 9.89 10.15
C TYR A 16 -1.55 10.04 9.86
N GLU A 17 -2.01 9.38 8.83
CA GLU A 17 -3.42 9.21 8.53
C GLU A 17 -3.75 7.72 8.53
N GLY A 18 -4.74 7.33 9.31
CA GLY A 18 -5.11 5.94 9.46
C GLY A 18 -6.48 5.74 10.07
N ILE A 19 -6.98 4.52 10.00
CA ILE A 19 -8.25 4.08 10.58
C ILE A 19 -7.95 3.03 11.64
N SER A 20 -8.55 3.19 12.81
CA SER A 20 -8.56 2.18 13.86
C SER A 20 -9.92 1.49 13.90
N ILE A 21 -9.93 0.17 13.75
CA ILE A 21 -11.13 -0.66 13.82
C ILE A 21 -11.00 -1.57 15.04
N TYR A 22 -11.94 -1.46 15.95
CA TYR A 22 -12.01 -2.28 17.14
C TYR A 22 -13.09 -3.34 16.94
N ILE A 23 -12.74 -4.61 17.13
CA ILE A 23 -13.64 -5.75 16.96
C ILE A 23 -13.69 -6.50 18.27
N ASP A 24 -14.90 -6.64 18.84
CA ASP A 24 -15.12 -7.54 19.97
C ASP A 24 -15.15 -8.99 19.46
N LEU A 25 -14.09 -9.73 19.77
CA LEU A 25 -13.92 -11.11 19.32
C LEU A 25 -14.87 -12.09 20.00
N ASN A 26 -15.35 -11.79 21.22
CA ASN A 26 -16.34 -12.61 21.89
C ASN A 26 -17.69 -12.46 21.17
N THR A 27 -18.15 -11.23 20.97
CA THR A 27 -19.37 -10.95 20.22
C THR A 27 -19.30 -11.52 18.79
N LEU A 28 -18.17 -11.41 18.12
CA LEU A 28 -17.98 -12.01 16.79
C LEU A 28 -18.11 -13.53 16.80
N SER A 29 -17.74 -14.20 17.91
CA SER A 29 -17.88 -15.65 18.06
C SER A 29 -19.28 -16.09 18.42
N GLU A 30 -19.96 -15.36 19.33
CA GLU A 30 -21.26 -15.71 19.88
C GLU A 30 -22.41 -15.29 18.95
N GLU A 31 -22.32 -14.09 18.37
CA GLU A 31 -23.34 -13.47 17.53
C GLU A 31 -22.71 -12.91 16.23
N PRO A 32 -22.18 -13.78 15.34
CA PRO A 32 -21.57 -13.30 14.11
C PRO A 32 -22.60 -12.61 13.20
N PRO A 33 -22.20 -11.54 12.48
CA PRO A 33 -23.04 -10.93 11.45
C PRO A 33 -23.58 -11.98 10.48
N GLU A 34 -24.82 -11.81 10.02
CA GLU A 34 -25.51 -12.78 9.15
C GLU A 34 -24.66 -13.20 7.94
N LEU A 35 -23.99 -12.24 7.32
CA LEU A 35 -23.12 -12.47 6.16
C LEU A 35 -21.87 -13.30 6.47
N LEU A 36 -21.48 -13.42 7.73
CA LEU A 36 -20.33 -14.22 8.15
C LEU A 36 -20.74 -15.60 8.70
N LYS A 37 -22.04 -15.85 8.90
CA LYS A 37 -22.51 -17.18 9.29
C LYS A 37 -22.08 -18.18 8.21
N ASN A 38 -21.62 -19.34 8.63
CA ASN A 38 -21.14 -20.42 7.75
C ASN A 38 -19.81 -20.15 7.01
N THR A 39 -19.12 -19.04 7.28
CA THR A 39 -17.80 -18.77 6.69
C THR A 39 -16.64 -19.36 7.50
N GLY A 40 -16.90 -19.81 8.72
CA GLY A 40 -15.87 -20.23 9.67
C GLY A 40 -15.10 -19.07 10.32
N ILE A 41 -15.48 -17.82 10.05
CA ILE A 41 -14.85 -16.62 10.63
C ILE A 41 -15.47 -16.40 12.00
N THR A 42 -14.66 -16.62 13.03
CA THR A 42 -15.02 -16.41 14.44
C THR A 42 -13.94 -15.54 15.10
N GLY A 43 -14.26 -14.97 16.26
CA GLY A 43 -13.26 -14.25 17.05
C GLY A 43 -12.04 -15.11 17.38
N ASN A 44 -12.27 -16.40 17.70
CA ASN A 44 -11.18 -17.34 17.95
C ASN A 44 -10.32 -17.57 16.70
N SER A 45 -10.94 -17.76 15.52
CA SER A 45 -10.18 -17.94 14.27
C SER A 45 -9.32 -16.73 13.90
N ILE A 46 -9.79 -15.52 14.20
CA ILE A 46 -9.04 -14.28 14.03
C ILE A 46 -7.92 -14.20 15.08
N LEU A 47 -8.22 -14.49 16.34
CA LEU A 47 -7.24 -14.47 17.42
C LEU A 47 -6.09 -15.45 17.15
N ASP A 48 -6.41 -16.70 16.83
CA ASP A 48 -5.42 -17.74 16.53
C ASP A 48 -4.56 -17.38 15.32
N LYS A 49 -5.11 -16.65 14.38
CA LYS A 49 -4.43 -16.26 13.16
C LYS A 49 -3.51 -15.06 13.36
N PHE A 50 -3.92 -14.06 14.13
CA PHE A 50 -3.24 -12.76 14.21
C PHE A 50 -2.55 -12.49 15.55
N CYS A 51 -2.86 -13.23 16.60
CA CYS A 51 -2.37 -12.98 17.95
C CYS A 51 -1.71 -14.22 18.55
N LYS A 52 -1.04 -15.04 17.75
CA LYS A 52 -0.28 -16.21 18.23
C LYS A 52 0.79 -15.76 19.24
N ASP A 53 0.86 -16.48 20.34
CA ASP A 53 1.89 -16.30 21.38
C ASP A 53 1.95 -14.89 21.98
N GLY A 54 0.83 -14.14 21.95
CA GLY A 54 0.78 -12.77 22.47
C GLY A 54 1.49 -11.72 21.60
N ASN A 55 1.95 -12.10 20.42
CA ASN A 55 2.54 -11.21 19.44
C ASN A 55 1.49 -10.74 18.44
N PHE A 56 1.67 -9.49 17.98
CA PHE A 56 0.82 -8.92 16.93
C PHE A 56 1.35 -9.26 15.56
N SER A 57 0.45 -9.58 14.66
CA SER A 57 0.78 -9.74 13.25
C SER A 57 0.63 -8.42 12.50
N ALA A 58 1.66 -8.02 11.79
CA ALA A 58 1.62 -6.91 10.87
C ALA A 58 1.73 -7.45 9.43
N PHE A 59 0.96 -6.91 8.52
CA PHE A 59 1.07 -7.23 7.11
C PHE A 59 1.07 -5.95 6.26
N ILE A 60 1.67 -6.06 5.08
CA ILE A 60 1.77 -4.93 4.16
C ILE A 60 0.48 -4.86 3.35
N GLY A 61 -0.08 -3.65 3.25
CA GLY A 61 -1.20 -3.39 2.38
C GLY A 61 -0.87 -3.66 0.91
N ASN A 62 -1.88 -3.99 0.15
CA ASN A 62 -1.84 -4.20 -1.29
C ASN A 62 -3.04 -3.51 -1.95
N GLU A 63 -3.21 -3.64 -3.26
CA GLU A 63 -4.32 -3.02 -3.99
C GLU A 63 -5.70 -3.41 -3.42
N GLU A 64 -5.85 -4.63 -2.91
CA GLU A 64 -7.11 -5.11 -2.29
C GLU A 64 -7.37 -4.39 -0.96
N THR A 65 -6.35 -4.25 -0.10
CA THR A 65 -6.46 -3.46 1.14
C THR A 65 -6.69 -1.99 0.86
N ASP A 66 -6.01 -1.42 -0.14
CA ASP A 66 -6.22 -0.03 -0.54
C ASP A 66 -7.66 0.23 -1.00
N ALA A 67 -8.25 -0.70 -1.76
CA ALA A 67 -9.64 -0.63 -2.18
C ALA A 67 -10.62 -0.72 -1.00
N ILE A 68 -10.32 -1.55 0.01
CA ILE A 68 -11.13 -1.66 1.22
C ILE A 68 -11.06 -0.34 2.02
N PHE A 69 -9.84 0.14 2.32
CA PHE A 69 -9.63 1.27 3.22
C PHE A 69 -9.97 2.63 2.61
N SER A 70 -9.74 2.86 1.30
CA SER A 70 -10.09 4.11 0.63
C SER A 70 -11.57 4.46 0.77
N SER A 71 -12.43 3.45 0.83
CA SER A 71 -13.89 3.63 0.96
C SER A 71 -14.35 4.14 2.32
N PHE A 72 -13.48 4.15 3.36
CA PHE A 72 -13.84 4.69 4.66
C PHE A 72 -13.81 6.22 4.71
N TYR A 73 -13.05 6.88 3.83
CA TYR A 73 -12.75 8.30 3.94
C TYR A 73 -13.77 9.24 3.27
N HIS A 74 -14.45 8.84 2.21
CA HIS A 74 -15.19 9.76 1.34
C HIS A 74 -16.67 9.38 1.18
N GLN A 75 -17.32 8.96 2.27
CA GLN A 75 -18.73 8.59 2.22
C GLN A 75 -19.64 9.72 2.72
N PRO A 76 -20.79 9.99 2.05
CA PRO A 76 -21.81 10.86 2.58
C PRO A 76 -22.27 10.39 3.97
N LYS A 77 -22.51 11.35 4.88
CA LYS A 77 -22.86 11.03 6.29
C LYS A 77 -24.04 10.07 6.42
N GLU A 78 -25.01 10.20 5.54
CA GLU A 78 -26.24 9.39 5.56
C GLU A 78 -25.96 7.89 5.30
N PHE A 79 -24.94 7.58 4.52
CA PHE A 79 -24.58 6.20 4.17
C PHE A 79 -23.35 5.67 4.90
N GLN A 80 -22.68 6.51 5.67
CA GLN A 80 -21.39 6.24 6.28
C GLN A 80 -21.41 4.96 7.14
N LEU A 81 -22.41 4.82 8.02
CA LEU A 81 -22.51 3.66 8.90
C LEU A 81 -22.71 2.36 8.12
N ALA A 82 -23.61 2.37 7.11
CA ALA A 82 -23.87 1.19 6.28
C ALA A 82 -22.62 0.78 5.49
N TYR A 83 -21.89 1.76 4.92
CA TYR A 83 -20.62 1.51 4.25
C TYR A 83 -19.58 0.91 5.19
N TRP A 84 -19.42 1.46 6.39
CA TRP A 84 -18.46 0.95 7.36
C TRP A 84 -18.79 -0.49 7.77
N GLN A 85 -20.04 -0.81 8.00
CA GLN A 85 -20.45 -2.20 8.30
C GLN A 85 -20.07 -3.17 7.19
N ILE A 86 -20.37 -2.82 5.93
CA ILE A 86 -20.02 -3.64 4.76
C ILE A 86 -18.49 -3.79 4.65
N LYS A 87 -17.75 -2.71 4.82
CA LYS A 87 -16.28 -2.71 4.68
C LYS A 87 -15.58 -3.46 5.81
N VAL A 88 -16.13 -3.45 7.02
CA VAL A 88 -15.62 -4.29 8.12
C VAL A 88 -15.85 -5.77 7.81
N ILE A 89 -16.98 -6.15 7.26
CA ILE A 89 -17.24 -7.53 6.82
C ILE A 89 -16.27 -7.94 5.71
N GLU A 90 -16.09 -7.10 4.70
CA GLU A 90 -15.13 -7.31 3.61
C GLU A 90 -13.70 -7.47 4.15
N LEU A 91 -13.30 -6.62 5.10
CA LEU A 91 -12.02 -6.73 5.78
C LEU A 91 -11.86 -8.06 6.51
N LEU A 92 -12.87 -8.52 7.24
CA LEU A 92 -12.81 -9.81 7.95
C LEU A 92 -12.69 -11.00 6.95
N LEU A 93 -13.40 -10.94 5.83
CA LEU A 93 -13.27 -11.92 4.74
C LEU A 93 -11.86 -11.89 4.14
N TYR A 94 -11.32 -10.71 3.89
CA TYR A 94 -9.95 -10.55 3.41
C TYR A 94 -8.92 -11.11 4.41
N LEU A 95 -9.01 -10.71 5.68
CA LEU A 95 -8.14 -11.20 6.74
C LEU A 95 -8.20 -12.73 6.88
N SER A 96 -9.37 -13.34 6.69
CA SER A 96 -9.52 -14.79 6.75
C SER A 96 -8.75 -15.53 5.64
N LYS A 97 -8.58 -14.90 4.48
CA LYS A 97 -7.84 -15.47 3.33
C LYS A 97 -6.33 -15.27 3.43
N LEU A 98 -5.85 -14.28 4.22
CA LEU A 98 -4.42 -14.04 4.34
C LEU A 98 -3.68 -15.31 4.75
N SER A 99 -2.65 -15.68 4.01
CA SER A 99 -1.71 -16.69 4.44
C SER A 99 -0.43 -16.00 4.91
N PHE A 100 0.00 -16.32 6.12
CA PHE A 100 1.21 -15.75 6.74
C PHE A 100 2.53 -16.32 6.20
N ASP A 101 2.54 -16.96 5.04
CA ASP A 101 3.78 -17.30 4.36
C ASP A 101 4.66 -16.06 4.08
N THR A 102 4.04 -14.87 4.03
CA THR A 102 4.76 -13.60 3.90
C THR A 102 5.43 -13.17 5.20
N GLU A 103 4.82 -13.43 6.37
CA GLU A 103 5.43 -13.15 7.68
C GLU A 103 6.63 -14.05 7.97
N LYS A 104 6.54 -15.33 7.59
CA LYS A 104 7.68 -16.25 7.69
C LYS A 104 8.88 -15.74 6.89
N ARG A 105 8.63 -15.08 5.74
CA ARG A 105 9.68 -14.43 4.94
C ARG A 105 10.23 -13.16 5.59
N LEU A 106 9.40 -12.36 6.26
CA LEU A 106 9.88 -11.16 6.98
C LEU A 106 10.63 -11.52 8.27
N SER A 107 10.21 -12.57 8.98
CA SER A 107 10.94 -13.06 10.16
C SER A 107 12.29 -13.72 9.81
N GLU A 108 12.48 -14.14 8.55
CA GLU A 108 13.75 -14.67 8.05
C GLU A 108 14.79 -13.55 7.79
N TYR A 109 14.34 -12.29 7.66
CA TYR A 109 15.24 -11.16 7.44
C TYR A 109 15.53 -10.45 8.76
N GLN A 110 16.81 -10.11 8.97
CA GLN A 110 17.20 -9.32 10.13
C GLN A 110 16.52 -7.95 10.09
N SER A 111 16.08 -7.45 11.23
CA SER A 111 15.43 -6.14 11.36
C SER A 111 16.24 -5.01 10.71
N GLU A 112 17.57 -5.10 10.76
CA GLU A 112 18.51 -4.19 10.11
C GLU A 112 18.32 -4.15 8.58
N GLN A 113 18.12 -5.31 7.92
CA GLN A 113 17.92 -5.38 6.47
C GLN A 113 16.59 -4.74 6.06
N ILE A 114 15.56 -4.90 6.87
CA ILE A 114 14.25 -4.27 6.64
C ILE A 114 14.39 -2.75 6.75
N GLU A 115 15.12 -2.26 7.74
CA GLU A 115 15.35 -0.83 7.94
C GLU A 115 16.19 -0.22 6.79
N ILE A 116 17.23 -0.92 6.35
CA ILE A 116 18.01 -0.53 5.17
C ILE A 116 17.11 -0.40 3.95
N VAL A 117 16.20 -1.36 3.72
CA VAL A 117 15.30 -1.34 2.57
C VAL A 117 14.27 -0.21 2.67
N ARG A 118 13.77 0.14 3.85
CA ARG A 118 12.93 1.32 4.07
C ARG A 118 13.66 2.62 3.73
N ASN A 119 14.91 2.75 4.15
CA ASN A 119 15.75 3.90 3.83
C ASN A 119 16.02 4.00 2.33
N ILE A 120 16.25 2.86 1.67
CA ILE A 120 16.38 2.78 0.21
C ILE A 120 15.09 3.22 -0.48
N HIS A 121 13.94 2.76 -0.04
CA HIS A 121 12.65 3.17 -0.58
C HIS A 121 12.48 4.68 -0.54
N LYS A 122 12.70 5.30 0.62
CA LYS A 122 12.65 6.74 0.77
C LYS A 122 13.61 7.44 -0.21
N TYR A 123 14.87 7.00 -0.26
CA TYR A 123 15.86 7.54 -1.19
C TYR A 123 15.41 7.46 -2.66
N LEU A 124 14.81 6.34 -3.09
CA LEU A 124 14.32 6.17 -4.46
C LEU A 124 13.15 7.10 -4.76
N LEU A 125 12.25 7.34 -3.81
CA LEU A 125 11.14 8.28 -3.96
C LEU A 125 11.61 9.73 -4.00
N ASP A 126 12.54 10.13 -3.13
CA ASP A 126 13.14 11.46 -3.12
C ASP A 126 13.89 11.79 -4.43
N ASN A 127 14.33 10.75 -5.14
CA ASN A 127 15.06 10.86 -6.40
C ASN A 127 14.31 10.24 -7.58
N ILE A 128 12.99 10.27 -7.56
CA ILE A 128 12.11 9.56 -8.50
C ILE A 128 12.31 9.98 -9.97
N SER A 129 12.74 11.23 -10.19
CA SER A 129 13.08 11.76 -11.54
C SER A 129 14.40 11.22 -12.10
N GLN A 130 15.24 10.62 -11.25
CA GLN A 130 16.55 10.14 -11.65
C GLN A 130 16.51 8.67 -12.08
N ARG A 131 17.44 8.29 -12.95
CA ARG A 131 17.66 6.89 -13.29
C ARG A 131 18.66 6.30 -12.31
N ILE A 132 18.17 5.67 -11.27
CA ILE A 132 18.99 4.99 -10.26
C ILE A 132 18.90 3.49 -10.50
N THR A 133 20.04 2.82 -10.58
CA THR A 133 20.10 1.37 -10.76
C THR A 133 20.09 0.65 -9.41
N ILE A 134 19.65 -0.62 -9.44
CA ILE A 134 19.65 -1.48 -8.24
C ILE A 134 21.09 -1.67 -7.72
N ASP A 135 22.07 -1.81 -8.63
CA ASP A 135 23.46 -2.02 -8.25
C ASP A 135 24.10 -0.78 -7.61
N GLU A 136 23.77 0.42 -8.10
CA GLU A 136 24.20 1.69 -7.47
C GLU A 136 23.58 1.82 -6.08
N THR A 137 22.29 1.51 -5.96
CA THR A 137 21.58 1.57 -4.67
C THR A 137 22.15 0.56 -3.68
N ALA A 138 22.36 -0.67 -4.11
CA ALA A 138 22.90 -1.74 -3.28
C ALA A 138 24.31 -1.39 -2.78
N ARG A 139 25.16 -0.82 -3.63
CA ARG A 139 26.49 -0.33 -3.24
C ARG A 139 26.44 0.83 -2.25
N LYS A 140 25.53 1.79 -2.48
CA LYS A 140 25.38 2.95 -1.59
C LYS A 140 24.98 2.55 -0.17
N TYR A 141 24.13 1.55 -0.03
CA TYR A 141 23.59 1.09 1.25
C TYR A 141 24.27 -0.17 1.79
N LEU A 142 25.36 -0.63 1.16
CA LEU A 142 26.16 -1.79 1.56
C LEU A 142 25.32 -3.07 1.72
N ILE A 143 24.30 -3.24 0.88
CA ILE A 143 23.46 -4.43 0.85
C ILE A 143 23.68 -5.22 -0.45
N ASN A 144 23.61 -6.55 -0.38
CA ASN A 144 23.70 -7.37 -1.58
C ASN A 144 22.49 -7.11 -2.50
N PRO A 145 22.67 -6.95 -3.83
CA PRO A 145 21.56 -6.70 -4.78
C PRO A 145 20.45 -7.76 -4.75
N THR A 146 20.79 -9.03 -4.52
CA THR A 146 19.81 -10.12 -4.41
C THR A 146 19.01 -9.99 -3.12
N THR A 147 19.67 -9.73 -2.01
CA THR A 147 19.02 -9.46 -0.72
C THR A 147 18.13 -8.23 -0.81
N LEU A 148 18.62 -7.13 -1.40
CA LEU A 148 17.81 -5.94 -1.62
C LEU A 148 16.50 -6.25 -2.37
N LYS A 149 16.57 -6.98 -3.49
CA LYS A 149 15.37 -7.35 -4.27
C LYS A 149 14.41 -8.23 -3.46
N SER A 150 14.95 -9.21 -2.73
CA SER A 150 14.15 -10.16 -1.94
C SER A 150 13.45 -9.47 -0.78
N VAL A 151 14.21 -8.69 0.02
CA VAL A 151 13.66 -7.96 1.17
C VAL A 151 12.69 -6.88 0.70
N PHE A 152 13.01 -6.14 -0.37
CA PHE A 152 12.12 -5.13 -0.92
C PHE A 152 10.78 -5.75 -1.35
N LYS A 153 10.82 -6.89 -2.07
CA LYS A 153 9.60 -7.60 -2.46
C LYS A 153 8.84 -8.14 -1.25
N ALA A 154 9.54 -8.59 -0.21
CA ALA A 154 8.91 -9.02 1.04
C ALA A 154 8.23 -7.88 1.79
N VAL A 155 8.87 -6.68 1.81
CA VAL A 155 8.37 -5.49 2.51
C VAL A 155 7.24 -4.80 1.74
N TYR A 156 7.37 -4.66 0.41
CA TYR A 156 6.46 -3.86 -0.42
C TYR A 156 5.56 -4.67 -1.36
N GLY A 157 5.61 -6.00 -1.29
CA GLY A 157 4.75 -6.89 -2.10
C GLY A 157 5.13 -6.98 -3.58
N THR A 158 5.94 -6.05 -4.10
CA THR A 158 6.24 -5.91 -5.52
C THR A 158 7.74 -5.66 -5.78
N SER A 159 8.17 -5.73 -7.03
CA SER A 159 9.56 -5.42 -7.39
C SER A 159 9.84 -3.91 -7.27
N ILE A 160 11.11 -3.54 -7.01
CA ILE A 160 11.55 -2.14 -6.97
C ILE A 160 11.14 -1.40 -8.25
N ALA A 161 11.33 -2.02 -9.42
CA ALA A 161 11.01 -1.39 -10.71
C ALA A 161 9.51 -1.14 -10.87
N SER A 162 8.66 -2.10 -10.51
CA SER A 162 7.20 -1.95 -10.56
C SER A 162 6.72 -0.89 -9.58
N HIS A 163 7.26 -0.91 -8.35
CA HIS A 163 6.92 0.05 -7.32
C HIS A 163 7.26 1.50 -7.73
N ILE A 164 8.46 1.74 -8.23
CA ILE A 164 8.86 3.07 -8.72
C ILE A 164 8.05 3.47 -9.96
N LYS A 165 7.72 2.52 -10.87
CA LYS A 165 6.84 2.81 -12.01
C LYS A 165 5.48 3.32 -11.54
N GLU A 166 4.89 2.67 -10.55
CA GLU A 166 3.61 3.08 -9.96
C GLU A 166 3.67 4.49 -9.40
N HIS A 167 4.65 4.80 -8.56
CA HIS A 167 4.83 6.14 -7.99
C HIS A 167 5.04 7.21 -9.07
N ARG A 168 5.81 6.91 -10.14
CA ARG A 168 5.95 7.80 -11.29
C ARG A 168 4.63 8.06 -11.99
N MET A 169 3.79 7.03 -12.14
CA MET A 169 2.47 7.18 -12.76
C MET A 169 1.52 8.00 -11.88
N LYS A 170 1.48 7.77 -10.57
CA LYS A 170 0.71 8.60 -9.63
C LYS A 170 1.16 10.05 -9.64
N MET A 171 2.46 10.31 -9.63
CA MET A 171 2.99 11.68 -9.75
C MET A 171 2.61 12.32 -11.10
N ALA A 172 2.66 11.55 -12.19
CA ALA A 172 2.28 12.04 -13.51
C ALA A 172 0.80 12.46 -13.57
N THR A 173 -0.12 11.69 -12.99
CA THR A 173 -1.55 12.06 -12.94
C THR A 173 -1.77 13.37 -12.19
N HIS A 174 -1.10 13.55 -11.06
CA HIS A 174 -1.15 14.80 -10.30
C HIS A 174 -0.65 15.99 -11.15
N LEU A 175 0.52 15.86 -11.79
CA LEU A 175 1.06 16.91 -12.66
C LEU A 175 0.18 17.20 -13.89
N LEU A 176 -0.47 16.20 -14.44
CA LEU A 176 -1.40 16.35 -15.56
C LEU A 176 -2.66 17.14 -15.17
N MET A 177 -3.13 16.99 -13.96
CA MET A 177 -4.35 17.65 -13.45
C MET A 177 -4.06 19.05 -12.89
N GLU A 178 -2.98 19.21 -12.15
CA GLU A 178 -2.73 20.41 -11.34
C GLU A 178 -1.81 21.41 -12.04
N THR A 179 -1.23 21.07 -13.20
CA THR A 179 -0.29 21.96 -13.88
C THR A 179 -0.57 22.12 -15.37
N THR A 180 -0.08 23.22 -15.94
CA THR A 180 -0.10 23.47 -17.39
C THR A 180 1.17 22.96 -18.10
N LYS A 181 2.04 22.23 -17.42
CA LYS A 181 3.28 21.66 -17.98
C LYS A 181 2.99 20.82 -19.21
N SER A 182 3.85 20.91 -20.21
CA SER A 182 3.77 20.04 -21.41
C SER A 182 3.99 18.56 -21.02
N ILE A 183 3.50 17.65 -21.84
CA ILE A 183 3.71 16.21 -21.65
C ILE A 183 5.21 15.85 -21.63
N LYS A 184 6.02 16.60 -22.37
CA LYS A 184 7.49 16.45 -22.41
C LYS A 184 8.13 16.84 -21.07
N GLU A 185 7.70 17.93 -20.47
CA GLU A 185 8.18 18.38 -19.16
C GLU A 185 7.78 17.40 -18.06
N ILE A 186 6.52 16.96 -18.05
CA ILE A 186 6.04 15.95 -17.11
C ILE A 186 6.84 14.65 -17.25
N ALA A 187 7.05 14.17 -18.50
CA ALA A 187 7.84 12.97 -18.74
C ALA A 187 9.24 13.06 -18.09
N LYS A 188 9.91 14.20 -18.24
CA LYS A 188 11.23 14.44 -17.63
C LYS A 188 11.16 14.48 -16.10
N GLU A 189 10.16 15.16 -15.56
CA GLU A 189 9.98 15.33 -14.11
C GLU A 189 9.69 14.00 -13.38
N VAL A 190 8.94 13.13 -14.04
CA VAL A 190 8.68 11.78 -13.51
C VAL A 190 9.72 10.73 -13.91
N GLY A 191 10.86 11.16 -14.45
CA GLY A 191 12.04 10.31 -14.66
C GLY A 191 12.04 9.48 -15.94
N TYR A 192 11.34 9.93 -17.00
CA TYR A 192 11.42 9.32 -18.32
C TYR A 192 12.33 10.10 -19.25
N GLU A 193 13.17 9.38 -19.99
CA GLU A 193 14.14 9.96 -20.95
C GLU A 193 13.46 10.68 -22.13
N SER A 194 12.25 10.25 -22.50
CA SER A 194 11.52 10.82 -23.62
C SER A 194 10.00 10.79 -23.39
N GLN A 195 9.31 11.75 -24.02
CA GLN A 195 7.86 11.80 -24.05
C GLN A 195 7.24 10.51 -24.59
N SER A 196 7.84 9.91 -25.62
CA SER A 196 7.32 8.68 -26.24
C SER A 196 7.37 7.50 -25.28
N LYS A 197 8.49 7.32 -24.55
CA LYS A 197 8.61 6.26 -23.52
C LYS A 197 7.61 6.47 -22.39
N PHE A 198 7.44 7.72 -21.96
CA PHE A 198 6.46 8.09 -20.95
C PHE A 198 5.02 7.80 -21.40
N SER A 199 4.64 8.31 -22.59
CA SER A 199 3.26 8.14 -23.10
C SER A 199 2.89 6.67 -23.30
N LYS A 200 3.86 5.85 -23.73
CA LYS A 200 3.67 4.40 -23.84
C LYS A 200 3.45 3.78 -22.46
N ALA A 201 4.31 4.07 -21.49
CA ALA A 201 4.21 3.53 -20.13
C ALA A 201 2.93 3.99 -19.41
N PHE A 202 2.51 5.22 -19.65
CA PHE A 202 1.28 5.79 -19.09
C PHE A 202 0.04 5.11 -19.69
N LYS A 203 0.01 4.92 -21.02
CA LYS A 203 -1.08 4.20 -21.70
C LYS A 203 -1.15 2.74 -21.27
N GLU A 204 -0.01 2.07 -21.07
CA GLU A 204 0.02 0.69 -20.54
C GLU A 204 -0.53 0.59 -19.11
N TYR A 205 -0.45 1.68 -18.33
CA TYR A 205 -0.88 1.68 -16.92
C TYR A 205 -2.32 2.14 -16.71
N TYR A 206 -2.78 3.14 -17.50
CA TYR A 206 -4.09 3.76 -17.36
C TYR A 206 -5.03 3.54 -18.56
N ASP A 207 -4.61 2.78 -19.58
CA ASP A 207 -5.34 2.50 -20.83
C ASP A 207 -5.67 3.74 -21.69
N VAL A 208 -5.20 4.93 -21.30
CA VAL A 208 -5.41 6.20 -22.02
C VAL A 208 -4.09 6.95 -22.20
N LEU A 209 -4.02 7.82 -23.21
CA LEU A 209 -2.85 8.69 -23.40
C LEU A 209 -2.82 9.81 -22.34
N PRO A 210 -1.62 10.32 -21.96
CA PRO A 210 -1.51 11.43 -21.00
C PRO A 210 -2.30 12.67 -21.43
N THR A 211 -2.36 12.97 -22.75
CA THR A 211 -3.14 14.09 -23.30
C THR A 211 -4.63 13.89 -23.13
N GLU A 212 -5.12 12.69 -23.38
CA GLU A 212 -6.54 12.32 -23.19
C GLU A 212 -6.90 12.40 -21.70
N TYR A 213 -6.04 11.83 -20.84
CA TYR A 213 -6.21 11.88 -19.38
C TYR A 213 -6.36 13.32 -18.89
N ARG A 214 -5.51 14.24 -19.35
CA ARG A 214 -5.61 15.68 -19.03
C ARG A 214 -6.95 16.27 -19.45
N ILE A 215 -7.39 16.03 -20.69
CA ILE A 215 -8.65 16.56 -21.22
C ILE A 215 -9.84 16.06 -20.41
N PHE A 216 -9.89 14.77 -20.10
CA PHE A 216 -10.99 14.18 -19.32
C PHE A 216 -11.11 14.76 -17.92
N HIS A 217 -9.99 15.12 -17.28
CA HIS A 217 -9.99 15.62 -15.91
C HIS A 217 -10.04 17.16 -15.83
N SER A 218 -9.54 17.88 -16.83
CA SER A 218 -9.67 19.34 -16.91
C SER A 218 -11.12 19.82 -17.08
N ASN A 219 -11.98 19.00 -17.69
CA ASN A 219 -13.41 19.32 -17.86
C ASN A 219 -14.24 19.11 -16.57
N LYS A 220 -13.67 18.55 -15.49
CA LYS A 220 -14.36 18.41 -14.19
C LYS A 220 -14.14 19.62 -13.25
N LEU A 221 -13.29 20.56 -13.63
CA LEU A 221 -12.97 21.75 -12.83
C LEU A 221 -13.66 23.04 -13.35
N LYS A 222 -14.56 22.92 -14.33
CA LYS A 222 -15.47 23.97 -14.76
C LYS A 222 -16.90 23.60 -14.31
#